data_f65c0e4c5c588885d527daf608c29c21
#
_entry.id   f65c0e4c5c588885d527daf608c29c21
#
_cell.length_a   1.000
_cell.length_b   1.000
_cell.length_c   1.000
_cell.angle_alpha   90.00
_cell.angle_beta   90.00
_cell.angle_gamma   90.00
#
_symmetry.space_group_name_H-M   'P 1'
#
loop_
_entity.id
_entity.type
_entity.pdbx_description
1 polymer ?
#
loop_
_entity_poly.entity_id
_entity_poly.type
_entity_poly.pdbx_seq_one_letter_code
_entity_poly.pdbx_strand_id
1 'polypeptide(L)'
;MPACPTFMKSHGPLLIALSLCLAAPATLLAADKKKTAPPPAPADAPTAKPFALPDTVAIVEGAEVKKDELEKAFNNLLAARKMTPDAIPAEQRLQGYHMVLDEIIIDKLLAKRAAGTAVSDDDVKAQWERIKGNFGSEEELKKQVEAAGETIEKVKKGLHDRLAEEHWLDDQIKDKVAVTDADAEDFYKKNPEQFKSPEQVRASHILVKVDADAKPEVVVEKQKAAQAIAARVKKGEDFGKLAKELSEDPSAKQNSGDLDFFTKEAMVPEFSKAAFAMKKDEISDPVRSEFGFHVIKVTDRKDAETVTLEKAKPQLLAYLKNQKKQAEIEKVVQDVRAKADVKINLPEPPAPPAAPAPAPAPAK
;
A
#
# COMPACT_ATOMS: atom_id res chain seq x y z
N MET A 1 -1.44 -17.25 15.55
CA MET A 1 -2.38 -16.13 15.45
C MET A 1 -2.69 -15.95 13.98
N PRO A 2 -3.92 -16.07 13.48
CA PRO A 2 -4.23 -15.83 12.08
C PRO A 2 -4.04 -14.34 11.81
N ALA A 3 -3.30 -14.04 10.74
CA ALA A 3 -3.14 -12.70 10.23
C ALA A 3 -4.53 -12.13 9.91
N CYS A 4 -4.84 -10.99 10.49
CA CYS A 4 -6.02 -10.21 10.13
C CYS A 4 -6.05 -10.02 8.62
N PRO A 5 -7.18 -10.17 7.93
CA PRO A 5 -7.27 -9.88 6.52
C PRO A 5 -6.81 -8.44 6.32
N THR A 6 -5.95 -8.26 5.34
CA THR A 6 -5.35 -6.99 4.92
C THR A 6 -6.47 -5.99 4.68
N PHE A 7 -6.76 -5.21 5.71
CA PHE A 7 -7.71 -4.10 5.61
C PHE A 7 -7.06 -3.06 4.71
N MET A 8 -7.56 -3.05 3.53
CA MET A 8 -7.29 -2.30 2.33
C MET A 8 -6.89 -0.87 2.47
N LYS A 9 -6.09 -0.50 1.52
CA LYS A 9 -5.83 0.81 0.95
C LYS A 9 -6.96 1.81 1.23
N SER A 10 -6.98 2.39 2.42
CA SER A 10 -7.54 3.70 2.59
C SER A 10 -6.54 4.69 2.03
N HIS A 11 -7.02 5.63 1.29
CA HIS A 11 -6.30 6.84 0.93
C HIS A 11 -5.60 7.32 2.18
N GLY A 12 -4.26 7.36 2.15
CA GLY A 12 -3.46 7.67 3.31
C GLY A 12 -3.88 8.99 3.93
N PRO A 13 -3.77 9.11 5.24
CA PRO A 13 -3.98 10.38 5.89
C PRO A 13 -3.08 11.40 5.21
N LEU A 14 -3.60 12.62 5.08
CA LEU A 14 -2.82 13.82 4.87
C LEU A 14 -1.89 13.96 6.09
N LEU A 15 -0.93 13.08 6.19
CA LEU A 15 0.20 13.19 7.08
C LEU A 15 1.15 14.11 6.35
N ILE A 16 1.09 15.37 6.71
CA ILE A 16 2.09 16.38 6.49
C ILE A 16 3.44 15.73 6.83
N ALA A 17 4.03 15.12 5.83
CA ALA A 17 5.34 14.54 5.95
C ALA A 17 6.33 15.69 5.77
N LEU A 18 6.73 16.28 6.88
CA LEU A 18 8.04 16.92 6.88
C LEU A 18 9.02 15.81 6.50
N SER A 19 9.42 15.83 5.22
CA SER A 19 10.23 14.79 4.61
C SER A 19 11.64 14.81 5.19
N LEU A 20 11.77 14.24 6.39
CA LEU A 20 13.00 13.57 6.72
C LEU A 20 12.94 12.25 5.92
N CYS A 21 13.27 12.31 4.62
CA CYS A 21 13.50 11.13 3.80
C CYS A 21 14.80 10.46 4.25
N LEU A 22 14.74 9.85 5.42
CA LEU A 22 15.68 8.86 5.88
C LEU A 22 15.21 7.55 5.29
N ALA A 23 15.75 7.21 4.11
CA ALA A 23 15.46 5.95 3.43
C ALA A 23 15.89 4.79 4.32
N ALA A 24 14.93 4.07 4.88
CA ALA A 24 15.20 2.77 5.47
C ALA A 24 15.77 1.85 4.38
N PRO A 25 16.79 1.03 4.66
CA PRO A 25 17.31 0.09 3.69
C PRO A 25 16.22 -0.94 3.34
N ALA A 26 15.69 -0.85 2.13
CA ALA A 26 14.84 -1.88 1.57
C ALA A 26 15.70 -3.11 1.32
N THR A 27 15.48 -4.17 2.09
CA THR A 27 16.01 -5.50 1.79
C THR A 27 15.50 -5.94 0.43
N LEU A 28 16.42 -6.12 -0.50
CA LEU A 28 16.20 -6.59 -1.85
C LEU A 28 15.56 -7.98 -1.83
N LEU A 29 14.29 -8.08 -2.23
CA LEU A 29 13.79 -9.28 -2.89
C LEU A 29 13.84 -9.03 -4.40
N ALA A 30 14.82 -9.62 -5.05
CA ALA A 30 14.95 -9.62 -6.49
C ALA A 30 13.81 -10.44 -7.11
N ALA A 31 12.86 -9.76 -7.73
CA ALA A 31 11.96 -10.36 -8.69
C ALA A 31 12.36 -9.87 -10.08
N ASP A 32 12.87 -10.79 -10.85
CA ASP A 32 13.27 -10.63 -12.24
C ASP A 32 12.04 -10.20 -13.08
N LYS A 33 11.95 -8.92 -13.44
CA LYS A 33 10.94 -8.42 -14.37
C LYS A 33 11.58 -8.18 -15.73
N LYS A 34 11.24 -9.05 -16.67
CA LYS A 34 11.39 -8.86 -18.10
C LYS A 34 11.00 -7.41 -18.47
N LYS A 35 11.99 -6.65 -18.99
CA LYS A 35 11.78 -5.31 -19.54
C LYS A 35 10.80 -5.38 -20.72
N THR A 36 9.57 -4.98 -20.51
CA THR A 36 8.75 -4.43 -21.57
C THR A 36 8.96 -2.92 -21.54
N ALA A 37 9.48 -2.38 -22.61
CA ALA A 37 9.62 -0.94 -22.79
C ALA A 37 8.22 -0.28 -22.69
N PRO A 38 8.10 0.91 -22.05
CA PRO A 38 6.85 1.64 -22.09
C PRO A 38 6.50 1.99 -23.55
N PRO A 39 5.22 2.04 -23.93
CA PRO A 39 4.82 2.44 -25.27
C PRO A 39 5.34 3.86 -25.56
N PRO A 40 5.76 4.15 -26.81
CA PRO A 40 6.23 5.47 -27.17
C PRO A 40 5.10 6.49 -26.92
N ALA A 41 5.45 7.58 -26.26
CA ALA A 41 4.54 8.70 -26.06
C ALA A 41 4.05 9.21 -27.45
N PRO A 42 2.78 9.63 -27.58
CA PRO A 42 2.28 10.19 -28.82
C PRO A 42 3.11 11.44 -29.19
N ALA A 43 3.57 11.47 -30.43
CA ALA A 43 4.56 12.42 -30.96
C ALA A 43 4.05 13.86 -31.17
N ASP A 44 2.83 14.22 -30.76
CA ASP A 44 2.21 15.53 -31.00
C ASP A 44 1.51 16.11 -29.76
N ALA A 45 2.14 16.07 -28.59
CA ALA A 45 1.69 16.92 -27.49
C ALA A 45 2.35 18.30 -27.66
N PRO A 46 1.60 19.42 -27.66
CA PRO A 46 2.18 20.75 -27.72
C PRO A 46 3.17 20.90 -26.56
N THR A 47 4.43 21.20 -26.89
CA THR A 47 5.47 21.45 -25.88
C THR A 47 5.06 22.72 -25.12
N ALA A 48 4.51 22.54 -23.94
CA ALA A 48 4.19 23.64 -23.04
C ALA A 48 5.46 24.46 -22.78
N LYS A 49 5.36 25.77 -22.90
CA LYS A 49 6.49 26.70 -22.65
C LYS A 49 7.00 26.45 -21.23
N PRO A 50 8.34 26.40 -21.02
CA PRO A 50 8.90 26.35 -19.68
C PRO A 50 8.35 27.52 -18.86
N PHE A 51 7.66 27.25 -17.75
CA PHE A 51 7.27 28.32 -16.84
C PHE A 51 8.41 28.59 -15.85
N ALA A 52 8.63 29.87 -15.52
CA ALA A 52 9.55 30.26 -14.48
C ALA A 52 8.79 30.48 -13.18
N LEU A 53 9.28 29.90 -12.08
CA LEU A 53 8.74 30.16 -10.77
C LEU A 53 9.09 31.58 -10.32
N PRO A 54 8.16 32.36 -9.75
CA PRO A 54 8.46 33.65 -9.14
C PRO A 54 9.29 33.46 -7.85
N ASP A 55 10.11 34.46 -7.49
CA ASP A 55 10.96 34.40 -6.28
C ASP A 55 10.16 34.18 -5.01
N THR A 56 8.96 34.80 -4.92
CA THR A 56 7.98 34.55 -3.86
C THR A 56 6.78 33.84 -4.45
N VAL A 57 6.64 32.53 -4.15
CA VAL A 57 5.61 31.64 -4.73
C VAL A 57 4.28 31.75 -3.98
N ALA A 58 4.29 32.16 -2.72
CA ALA A 58 3.10 32.50 -1.95
C ALA A 58 3.40 33.46 -0.79
N ILE A 59 2.36 34.10 -0.27
CA ILE A 59 2.38 34.87 0.99
C ILE A 59 1.31 34.27 1.89
N VAL A 60 1.68 33.82 3.09
CA VAL A 60 0.84 33.15 4.05
C VAL A 60 0.77 33.98 5.33
N GLU A 61 -0.36 34.64 5.58
CA GLU A 61 -0.55 35.53 6.74
C GLU A 61 0.64 36.53 6.94
N GLY A 62 1.13 37.09 5.84
CA GLY A 62 2.23 38.04 5.78
C GLY A 62 3.64 37.43 5.67
N ALA A 63 3.81 36.13 5.84
CA ALA A 63 5.09 35.44 5.68
C ALA A 63 5.26 34.95 4.23
N GLU A 64 6.42 35.21 3.62
CA GLU A 64 6.72 34.78 2.27
C GLU A 64 7.13 33.29 2.24
N VAL A 65 6.65 32.58 1.22
CA VAL A 65 7.16 31.29 0.79
C VAL A 65 8.02 31.52 -0.44
N LYS A 66 9.30 31.18 -0.34
CA LYS A 66 10.26 31.41 -1.41
C LYS A 66 10.28 30.24 -2.41
N LYS A 67 10.70 30.53 -3.61
CA LYS A 67 10.93 29.55 -4.68
C LYS A 67 11.81 28.39 -4.22
N ASP A 68 12.94 28.69 -3.59
CA ASP A 68 13.90 27.67 -3.17
C ASP A 68 13.29 26.69 -2.13
N GLU A 69 12.40 27.17 -1.25
CA GLU A 69 11.67 26.34 -0.29
C GLU A 69 10.75 25.34 -1.02
N LEU A 70 10.01 25.84 -2.03
CA LEU A 70 9.13 25.00 -2.84
C LEU A 70 9.91 23.99 -3.68
N GLU A 71 10.98 24.42 -4.35
CA GLU A 71 11.82 23.54 -5.16
C GLU A 71 12.50 22.46 -4.32
N LYS A 72 13.00 22.82 -3.13
CA LYS A 72 13.59 21.84 -2.19
C LYS A 72 12.56 20.80 -1.78
N ALA A 73 11.35 21.21 -1.38
CA ALA A 73 10.28 20.30 -0.96
C ALA A 73 9.85 19.39 -2.12
N PHE A 74 9.68 19.94 -3.31
CA PHE A 74 9.33 19.16 -4.50
C PHE A 74 10.41 18.14 -4.87
N ASN A 75 11.68 18.54 -4.86
CA ASN A 75 12.81 17.66 -5.15
C ASN A 75 12.90 16.51 -4.10
N ASN A 76 12.63 16.78 -2.83
CA ASN A 76 12.57 15.77 -1.78
C ASN A 76 11.44 14.76 -2.04
N LEU A 77 10.26 15.24 -2.44
CA LEU A 77 9.13 14.37 -2.82
C LEU A 77 9.49 13.44 -3.98
N LEU A 78 10.18 13.97 -5.00
CA LEU A 78 10.61 13.18 -6.15
C LEU A 78 11.69 12.17 -5.78
N ALA A 79 12.68 12.57 -4.98
CA ALA A 79 13.75 11.69 -4.52
C ALA A 79 13.20 10.47 -3.75
N ALA A 80 12.19 10.66 -2.90
CA ALA A 80 11.49 9.57 -2.22
C ALA A 80 10.85 8.56 -3.19
N ARG A 81 10.46 9.01 -4.38
CA ARG A 81 9.89 8.18 -5.47
C ARG A 81 10.94 7.72 -6.48
N LYS A 82 12.23 8.00 -6.25
CA LYS A 82 13.35 7.73 -7.17
C LYS A 82 13.14 8.36 -8.55
N MET A 83 12.57 9.56 -8.57
CA MET A 83 12.31 10.37 -9.78
C MET A 83 13.17 11.63 -9.78
N THR A 84 13.36 12.22 -10.96
CA THR A 84 14.01 13.53 -11.15
C THR A 84 13.04 14.52 -11.78
N PRO A 85 13.18 15.84 -11.53
CA PRO A 85 12.30 16.85 -12.11
C PRO A 85 12.24 16.82 -13.64
N ASP A 86 13.37 16.49 -14.31
CA ASP A 86 13.47 16.44 -15.76
C ASP A 86 12.68 15.27 -16.38
N ALA A 87 12.38 14.24 -15.58
CA ALA A 87 11.57 13.12 -16.03
C ALA A 87 10.06 13.43 -16.07
N ILE A 88 9.65 14.64 -15.60
CA ILE A 88 8.24 15.04 -15.48
C ILE A 88 7.93 16.15 -16.50
N PRO A 89 6.87 16.01 -17.33
CA PRO A 89 6.42 17.06 -18.21
C PRO A 89 6.12 18.37 -17.48
N ALA A 90 6.37 19.52 -18.11
CA ALA A 90 6.26 20.84 -17.48
C ALA A 90 4.86 21.09 -16.82
N GLU A 91 3.78 20.65 -17.47
CA GLU A 91 2.42 20.79 -16.93
C GLU A 91 2.20 19.97 -15.66
N GLN A 92 2.68 18.73 -15.64
CA GLN A 92 2.61 17.86 -14.47
C GLN A 92 3.52 18.37 -13.34
N ARG A 93 4.65 19.00 -13.67
CA ARG A 93 5.51 19.67 -12.68
C ARG A 93 4.79 20.83 -12.03
N LEU A 94 4.05 21.66 -12.80
CA LEU A 94 3.29 22.77 -12.25
C LEU A 94 2.19 22.28 -11.28
N GLN A 95 1.47 21.21 -11.64
CA GLN A 95 0.51 20.57 -10.72
C GLN A 95 1.20 20.05 -9.47
N GLY A 96 2.36 19.44 -9.60
CA GLY A 96 3.18 18.99 -8.48
C GLY A 96 3.63 20.13 -7.56
N TYR A 97 4.03 21.28 -8.14
CA TYR A 97 4.37 22.47 -7.38
C TYR A 97 3.16 23.04 -6.61
N HIS A 98 1.97 23.07 -7.21
CA HIS A 98 0.77 23.48 -6.50
C HIS A 98 0.45 22.57 -5.30
N MET A 99 0.53 21.25 -5.50
CA MET A 99 0.30 20.27 -4.44
C MET A 99 1.29 20.44 -3.28
N VAL A 100 2.58 20.60 -3.58
CA VAL A 100 3.61 20.81 -2.55
C VAL A 100 3.47 22.19 -1.89
N LEU A 101 3.09 23.22 -2.66
CA LEU A 101 2.85 24.55 -2.11
C LEU A 101 1.68 24.56 -1.14
N ASP A 102 0.58 23.87 -1.45
CA ASP A 102 -0.56 23.75 -0.55
C ASP A 102 -0.16 23.05 0.76
N GLU A 103 0.70 22.04 0.70
CA GLU A 103 1.28 21.39 1.89
C GLU A 103 2.11 22.38 2.71
N ILE A 104 3.02 23.14 2.10
CA ILE A 104 3.82 24.18 2.78
C ILE A 104 2.93 25.25 3.42
N ILE A 105 1.86 25.66 2.74
CA ILE A 105 0.91 26.65 3.27
C ILE A 105 0.22 26.11 4.53
N ILE A 106 -0.27 24.87 4.49
CA ILE A 106 -0.93 24.22 5.63
C ILE A 106 0.05 24.09 6.79
N ASP A 107 1.29 23.64 6.55
CA ASP A 107 2.33 23.53 7.57
C ASP A 107 2.59 24.88 8.27
N LYS A 108 2.78 25.94 7.50
CA LYS A 108 3.00 27.30 8.07
C LYS A 108 1.80 27.78 8.89
N LEU A 109 0.57 27.48 8.43
CA LEU A 109 -0.64 27.85 9.14
C LEU A 109 -0.79 27.08 10.46
N LEU A 110 -0.55 25.75 10.43
CA LEU A 110 -0.63 24.92 11.62
C LEU A 110 0.47 25.28 12.63
N ALA A 111 1.71 25.45 12.17
CA ALA A 111 2.80 25.91 13.03
C ALA A 111 2.48 27.24 13.74
N LYS A 112 1.85 28.19 13.03
CA LYS A 112 1.41 29.46 13.63
C LYS A 112 0.29 29.27 14.63
N ARG A 113 -0.67 28.38 14.38
CA ARG A 113 -1.77 28.08 15.32
C ARG A 113 -1.28 27.32 16.54
N ALA A 114 -0.32 26.43 16.36
CA ALA A 114 0.26 25.62 17.42
C ALA A 114 1.34 26.38 18.24
N ALA A 115 1.71 27.59 17.83
CA ALA A 115 2.71 28.38 18.53
C ALA A 115 2.31 28.57 20.00
N GLY A 116 3.17 28.10 20.94
CA GLY A 116 2.91 28.13 22.38
C GLY A 116 2.15 26.92 22.93
N THR A 117 1.79 25.94 22.09
CA THR A 117 1.27 24.66 22.59
C THR A 117 2.38 23.91 23.35
N ALA A 118 2.07 23.47 24.57
CA ALA A 118 3.03 22.80 25.41
C ALA A 118 3.37 21.40 24.86
N VAL A 119 4.66 21.10 24.78
CA VAL A 119 5.20 19.78 24.47
C VAL A 119 6.16 19.40 25.57
N SER A 120 6.01 18.22 26.15
CA SER A 120 6.91 17.76 27.19
C SER A 120 8.23 17.24 26.63
N ASP A 121 9.31 17.38 27.39
CA ASP A 121 10.60 16.78 27.02
C ASP A 121 10.51 15.26 26.91
N ASP A 122 9.62 14.63 27.69
CA ASP A 122 9.39 13.19 27.65
C ASP A 122 8.71 12.76 26.32
N ASP A 123 7.79 13.55 25.78
CA ASP A 123 7.18 13.28 24.48
C ASP A 123 8.21 13.36 23.35
N VAL A 124 9.04 14.42 23.37
CA VAL A 124 10.14 14.59 22.40
C VAL A 124 11.12 13.42 22.51
N LYS A 125 11.49 13.04 23.73
CA LYS A 125 12.40 11.93 23.98
C LYS A 125 11.82 10.60 23.52
N ALA A 126 10.57 10.30 23.85
CA ALA A 126 9.90 9.07 23.44
C ALA A 126 9.84 8.94 21.92
N GLN A 127 9.50 10.02 21.23
CA GLN A 127 9.43 10.01 19.76
C GLN A 127 10.83 9.95 19.14
N TRP A 128 11.82 10.61 19.73
CA TRP A 128 13.22 10.52 19.31
C TRP A 128 13.76 9.08 19.40
N GLU A 129 13.48 8.36 20.49
CA GLU A 129 13.86 6.96 20.65
C GLU A 129 13.19 6.05 19.58
N ARG A 130 11.93 6.33 19.22
CA ARG A 130 11.26 5.61 18.11
C ARG A 130 11.96 5.85 16.77
N ILE A 131 12.35 7.12 16.51
CA ILE A 131 13.09 7.45 15.28
C ILE A 131 14.43 6.68 15.28
N LYS A 132 15.20 6.74 16.36
CA LYS A 132 16.47 5.99 16.45
C LYS A 132 16.30 4.49 16.22
N GLY A 133 15.24 3.90 16.75
CA GLY A 133 14.95 2.48 16.58
C GLY A 133 14.78 2.04 15.13
N ASN A 134 14.44 2.96 14.22
CA ASN A 134 14.32 2.66 12.78
C ASN A 134 15.66 2.66 12.02
N PHE A 135 16.75 3.11 12.65
CA PHE A 135 18.06 3.32 12.01
C PHE A 135 19.15 2.37 12.50
N GLY A 136 18.85 1.34 13.23
CA GLY A 136 19.85 0.39 13.69
C GLY A 136 20.87 0.94 14.69
N SER A 137 21.39 2.17 14.50
CA SER A 137 22.26 2.86 15.46
C SER A 137 22.13 4.38 15.40
N GLU A 138 22.56 5.08 16.46
CA GLU A 138 22.57 6.55 16.51
C GLU A 138 23.59 7.15 15.53
N GLU A 139 24.71 6.48 15.32
CA GLU A 139 25.73 6.89 14.35
C GLU A 139 25.19 6.84 12.92
N GLU A 140 24.40 5.82 12.58
CA GLU A 140 23.79 5.72 11.26
C GLU A 140 22.75 6.81 11.04
N LEU A 141 21.89 7.08 12.04
CA LEU A 141 20.96 8.20 12.00
C LEU A 141 21.71 9.52 11.80
N LYS A 142 22.79 9.77 12.57
CA LYS A 142 23.60 10.99 12.47
C LYS A 142 24.18 11.15 11.05
N LYS A 143 24.78 10.11 10.49
CA LYS A 143 25.31 10.13 9.11
C LYS A 143 24.25 10.49 8.08
N GLN A 144 23.04 9.94 8.21
CA GLN A 144 21.96 10.22 7.27
C GLN A 144 21.44 11.66 7.42
N VAL A 145 21.35 12.18 8.64
CA VAL A 145 20.98 13.58 8.90
C VAL A 145 22.02 14.53 8.30
N GLU A 146 23.32 14.28 8.53
CA GLU A 146 24.41 15.07 7.98
C GLU A 146 24.47 14.99 6.45
N ALA A 147 24.23 13.81 5.86
CA ALA A 147 24.14 13.60 4.41
C ALA A 147 22.97 14.38 3.78
N ALA A 148 21.89 14.61 4.54
CA ALA A 148 20.75 15.45 4.13
C ALA A 148 21.04 16.97 4.32
N GLY A 149 22.22 17.34 4.82
CA GLY A 149 22.59 18.75 5.09
C GLY A 149 21.90 19.34 6.32
N GLU A 150 21.47 18.48 7.26
CA GLU A 150 20.75 18.87 8.47
C GLU A 150 21.58 18.58 9.73
N THR A 151 21.14 19.05 10.90
CA THR A 151 21.73 18.73 12.19
C THR A 151 20.74 18.03 13.10
N ILE A 152 21.24 17.25 14.05
CA ILE A 152 20.39 16.55 15.04
C ILE A 152 19.54 17.55 15.83
N GLU A 153 20.09 18.71 16.20
CA GLU A 153 19.37 19.77 16.93
C GLU A 153 18.19 20.28 16.11
N LYS A 154 18.40 20.51 14.80
CA LYS A 154 17.35 20.99 13.91
C LYS A 154 16.26 19.93 13.72
N VAL A 155 16.65 18.65 13.61
CA VAL A 155 15.70 17.53 13.56
C VAL A 155 14.89 17.45 14.85
N LYS A 156 15.50 17.56 16.02
CA LYS A 156 14.79 17.56 17.31
C LYS A 156 13.87 18.77 17.46
N LYS A 157 14.31 19.95 17.00
CA LYS A 157 13.45 21.13 16.98
C LYS A 157 12.22 20.90 16.09
N GLY A 158 12.41 20.41 14.88
CA GLY A 158 11.30 20.07 13.97
C GLY A 158 10.36 19.01 14.56
N LEU A 159 10.91 18.07 15.32
CA LEU A 159 10.12 17.08 16.04
C LEU A 159 9.24 17.72 17.14
N HIS A 160 9.82 18.63 17.92
CA HIS A 160 9.09 19.41 18.94
C HIS A 160 7.96 20.22 18.28
N ASP A 161 8.26 20.95 17.22
CA ASP A 161 7.28 21.78 16.50
C ASP A 161 6.13 20.92 15.97
N ARG A 162 6.43 19.75 15.41
CA ARG A 162 5.42 18.78 14.94
C ARG A 162 4.56 18.22 16.08
N LEU A 163 5.15 17.90 17.21
CA LEU A 163 4.38 17.47 18.39
C LEU A 163 3.46 18.58 18.89
N ALA A 164 3.91 19.84 18.84
CA ALA A 164 3.06 20.98 19.18
C ALA A 164 1.85 21.09 18.24
N GLU A 165 2.03 20.89 16.94
CA GLU A 165 0.94 20.86 15.95
C GLU A 165 -0.02 19.68 16.21
N GLU A 166 0.51 18.50 16.50
CA GLU A 166 -0.31 17.33 16.81
C GLU A 166 -1.14 17.55 18.10
N HIS A 167 -0.52 18.07 19.17
CA HIS A 167 -1.23 18.37 20.40
C HIS A 167 -2.30 19.46 20.20
N TRP A 168 -1.99 20.51 19.43
CA TRP A 168 -2.96 21.55 19.10
C TRP A 168 -4.15 20.97 18.34
N LEU A 169 -3.92 20.15 17.30
CA LEU A 169 -4.98 19.49 16.52
C LEU A 169 -5.81 18.58 17.41
N ASP A 170 -5.18 17.76 18.26
CA ASP A 170 -5.86 16.87 19.18
C ASP A 170 -6.76 17.63 20.15
N ASP A 171 -6.31 18.80 20.63
CA ASP A 171 -7.13 19.67 21.49
C ASP A 171 -8.35 20.25 20.75
N GLN A 172 -8.22 20.60 19.45
CA GLN A 172 -9.36 21.10 18.64
C GLN A 172 -10.44 20.04 18.40
N ILE A 173 -10.10 18.77 18.51
CA ILE A 173 -11.01 17.65 18.18
C ILE A 173 -11.38 16.76 19.36
N LYS A 174 -10.79 16.95 20.55
CA LYS A 174 -10.93 16.05 21.71
C LYS A 174 -12.38 15.68 22.04
N ASP A 175 -13.30 16.64 21.94
CA ASP A 175 -14.71 16.43 22.25
C ASP A 175 -15.55 15.89 21.07
N LYS A 176 -14.92 15.74 19.88
CA LYS A 176 -15.59 15.36 18.64
C LYS A 176 -15.30 13.92 18.20
N VAL A 177 -14.32 13.25 18.81
CA VAL A 177 -13.83 11.94 18.37
C VAL A 177 -14.32 10.77 19.21
N ALA A 178 -15.31 11.00 20.06
CA ALA A 178 -15.91 9.92 20.83
C ALA A 178 -16.57 8.89 19.90
N VAL A 179 -16.33 7.62 20.15
CA VAL A 179 -16.93 6.47 19.46
C VAL A 179 -17.51 5.56 20.52
N THR A 180 -18.73 5.12 20.29
CA THR A 180 -19.50 4.29 21.22
C THR A 180 -19.57 2.83 20.76
N ASP A 181 -20.01 1.96 21.65
CA ASP A 181 -20.33 0.57 21.33
C ASP A 181 -21.41 0.47 20.24
N ALA A 182 -22.38 1.40 20.25
CA ALA A 182 -23.41 1.46 19.21
C ALA A 182 -22.86 1.75 17.84
N ASP A 183 -21.83 2.60 17.72
CA ASP A 183 -21.16 2.88 16.44
C ASP A 183 -20.46 1.61 15.90
N ALA A 184 -19.82 0.83 16.77
CA ALA A 184 -19.20 -0.43 16.39
C ALA A 184 -20.24 -1.48 15.96
N GLU A 185 -21.38 -1.57 16.64
CA GLU A 185 -22.49 -2.45 16.26
C GLU A 185 -23.09 -2.05 14.92
N ASP A 186 -23.32 -0.78 14.69
CA ASP A 186 -23.87 -0.26 13.45
C ASP A 186 -22.92 -0.54 12.27
N PHE A 187 -21.63 -0.29 12.45
CA PHE A 187 -20.62 -0.62 11.45
C PHE A 187 -20.58 -2.11 11.11
N TYR A 188 -20.59 -2.96 12.15
CA TYR A 188 -20.59 -4.41 11.99
C TYR A 188 -21.82 -4.90 11.21
N LYS A 189 -23.01 -4.38 11.52
CA LYS A 189 -24.28 -4.71 10.85
C LYS A 189 -24.29 -4.26 9.39
N LYS A 190 -23.72 -3.08 9.09
CA LYS A 190 -23.67 -2.50 7.74
C LYS A 190 -22.60 -3.14 6.84
N ASN A 191 -21.61 -3.80 7.42
CA ASN A 191 -20.46 -4.34 6.69
C ASN A 191 -20.23 -5.84 6.96
N PRO A 192 -21.24 -6.73 6.86
CA PRO A 192 -21.11 -8.12 7.26
C PRO A 192 -20.03 -8.89 6.50
N GLU A 193 -19.78 -8.54 5.24
CA GLU A 193 -18.77 -9.20 4.41
C GLU A 193 -17.34 -8.97 4.90
N GLN A 194 -17.07 -7.85 5.59
CA GLN A 194 -15.74 -7.54 6.14
C GLN A 194 -15.37 -8.42 7.34
N PHE A 195 -16.33 -9.09 7.91
CA PHE A 195 -16.16 -9.97 9.09
C PHE A 195 -16.20 -11.45 8.72
N LYS A 196 -16.34 -11.78 7.44
CA LYS A 196 -16.28 -13.14 6.94
C LYS A 196 -14.85 -13.48 6.55
N SER A 197 -14.33 -14.55 7.15
CA SER A 197 -13.12 -15.20 6.68
C SER A 197 -13.57 -16.33 5.74
N PRO A 198 -13.21 -16.29 4.46
CA PRO A 198 -13.60 -17.36 3.53
C PRO A 198 -12.93 -18.68 3.94
N GLU A 199 -13.53 -19.77 3.52
CA GLU A 199 -12.92 -21.09 3.62
C GLU A 199 -11.55 -21.07 2.90
N GLN A 200 -10.55 -21.68 3.50
CA GLN A 200 -9.21 -21.82 2.95
C GLN A 200 -8.78 -23.28 2.98
N VAL A 201 -8.11 -23.68 1.92
CA VAL A 201 -7.48 -25.00 1.79
C VAL A 201 -5.98 -24.80 1.67
N ARG A 202 -5.21 -25.63 2.41
CA ARG A 202 -3.78 -25.78 2.16
C ARG A 202 -3.57 -27.04 1.37
N ALA A 203 -2.88 -26.95 0.26
CA ALA A 203 -2.61 -28.10 -0.56
C ALA A 203 -1.18 -28.07 -1.13
N SER A 204 -0.67 -29.24 -1.44
CA SER A 204 0.51 -29.42 -2.28
C SER A 204 0.10 -29.96 -3.63
N HIS A 205 0.84 -29.59 -4.68
CA HIS A 205 0.58 -30.10 -6.01
C HIS A 205 1.85 -30.56 -6.75
N ILE A 206 1.66 -31.46 -7.72
CA ILE A 206 2.64 -31.84 -8.72
C ILE A 206 2.04 -31.53 -10.07
N LEU A 207 2.69 -30.65 -10.83
CA LEU A 207 2.25 -30.27 -12.17
C LEU A 207 2.96 -31.11 -13.23
N VAL A 208 2.21 -31.72 -14.12
CA VAL A 208 2.68 -32.26 -15.39
C VAL A 208 2.19 -31.32 -16.48
N LYS A 209 3.07 -30.46 -16.98
CA LYS A 209 2.74 -29.36 -17.89
C LYS A 209 2.27 -29.90 -19.23
N VAL A 210 1.29 -29.20 -19.81
CA VAL A 210 0.78 -29.45 -21.17
C VAL A 210 0.62 -28.10 -21.85
N ASP A 211 1.33 -27.89 -22.93
CA ASP A 211 1.24 -26.63 -23.69
C ASP A 211 -0.16 -26.51 -24.36
N ALA A 212 -0.62 -25.28 -24.53
CA ALA A 212 -1.97 -25.01 -25.03
C ALA A 212 -2.23 -25.55 -26.44
N ASP A 213 -1.18 -25.67 -27.27
CA ASP A 213 -1.18 -26.17 -28.64
C ASP A 213 -0.72 -27.63 -28.75
N ALA A 214 -0.63 -28.35 -27.61
CA ALA A 214 -0.19 -29.74 -27.60
C ALA A 214 -1.12 -30.65 -28.38
N LYS A 215 -0.52 -31.56 -29.17
CA LYS A 215 -1.27 -32.58 -29.92
C LYS A 215 -1.99 -33.54 -28.96
N PRO A 216 -3.14 -34.11 -29.39
CA PRO A 216 -3.91 -35.06 -28.55
C PRO A 216 -3.10 -36.21 -27.97
N GLU A 217 -2.15 -36.74 -28.74
CA GLU A 217 -1.29 -37.85 -28.31
C GLU A 217 -0.41 -37.46 -27.15
N VAL A 218 0.15 -36.22 -27.16
CA VAL A 218 0.98 -35.64 -26.06
C VAL A 218 0.09 -35.44 -24.83
N VAL A 219 -1.11 -34.94 -24.99
CA VAL A 219 -2.04 -34.76 -23.86
C VAL A 219 -2.34 -36.11 -23.18
N VAL A 220 -2.56 -37.18 -23.94
CA VAL A 220 -2.80 -38.54 -23.40
C VAL A 220 -1.54 -39.07 -22.69
N GLU A 221 -0.35 -38.84 -23.22
CA GLU A 221 0.91 -39.25 -22.62
C GLU A 221 1.10 -38.53 -21.27
N LYS A 222 0.93 -37.20 -21.23
CA LYS A 222 1.05 -36.40 -20.03
C LYS A 222 -0.01 -36.78 -18.98
N GLN A 223 -1.22 -37.12 -19.38
CA GLN A 223 -2.25 -37.63 -18.48
C GLN A 223 -1.81 -38.96 -17.84
N LYS A 224 -1.27 -39.90 -18.63
CA LYS A 224 -0.75 -41.16 -18.08
C LYS A 224 0.41 -40.93 -17.10
N ALA A 225 1.30 -39.98 -17.40
CA ALA A 225 2.38 -39.61 -16.49
C ALA A 225 1.84 -39.08 -15.13
N ALA A 226 0.84 -38.18 -15.19
CA ALA A 226 0.19 -37.68 -13.96
C ALA A 226 -0.54 -38.78 -13.19
N GLN A 227 -1.18 -39.73 -13.87
CA GLN A 227 -1.80 -40.92 -13.26
C GLN A 227 -0.77 -41.80 -12.56
N ALA A 228 0.40 -42.00 -13.17
CA ALA A 228 1.49 -42.78 -12.57
C ALA A 228 2.01 -42.08 -11.29
N ILE A 229 2.15 -40.76 -11.30
CA ILE A 229 2.53 -39.97 -10.12
C ILE A 229 1.46 -40.12 -9.02
N ALA A 230 0.21 -39.92 -9.34
CA ALA A 230 -0.91 -40.08 -8.39
C ALA A 230 -0.91 -41.49 -7.75
N ALA A 231 -0.68 -42.53 -8.57
CA ALA A 231 -0.60 -43.90 -8.07
C ALA A 231 0.58 -44.12 -7.09
N ARG A 232 1.74 -43.52 -7.35
CA ARG A 232 2.92 -43.56 -6.47
C ARG A 232 2.63 -42.91 -5.12
N VAL A 233 2.06 -41.72 -5.14
CA VAL A 233 1.67 -40.99 -3.91
C VAL A 233 0.63 -41.78 -3.12
N LYS A 234 -0.39 -42.32 -3.79
CA LYS A 234 -1.45 -43.16 -3.16
C LYS A 234 -0.91 -44.44 -2.54
N LYS A 235 0.25 -44.94 -3.02
CA LYS A 235 0.97 -46.07 -2.43
C LYS A 235 1.88 -45.69 -1.25
N GLY A 236 1.93 -44.42 -0.88
CA GLY A 236 2.67 -43.94 0.30
C GLY A 236 4.04 -43.35 0.01
N GLU A 237 4.41 -43.11 -1.25
CA GLU A 237 5.62 -42.36 -1.56
C GLU A 237 5.50 -40.91 -1.09
N ASP A 238 6.61 -40.30 -0.65
CA ASP A 238 6.63 -38.95 -0.12
C ASP A 238 6.27 -37.93 -1.21
N PHE A 239 5.19 -37.20 -0.98
CA PHE A 239 4.65 -36.21 -1.93
C PHE A 239 5.64 -35.10 -2.21
N GLY A 240 6.29 -34.54 -1.19
CA GLY A 240 7.22 -33.42 -1.33
C GLY A 240 8.47 -33.80 -2.10
N LYS A 241 8.99 -35.04 -1.92
CA LYS A 241 10.10 -35.56 -2.73
C LYS A 241 9.71 -35.69 -4.18
N LEU A 242 8.55 -36.30 -4.45
CA LEU A 242 8.03 -36.43 -5.82
C LEU A 242 7.74 -35.06 -6.47
N ALA A 243 7.25 -34.09 -5.70
CA ALA A 243 7.05 -32.74 -6.21
C ALA A 243 8.36 -32.07 -6.63
N LYS A 244 9.43 -32.22 -5.83
CA LYS A 244 10.76 -31.69 -6.18
C LYS A 244 11.36 -32.36 -7.42
N GLU A 245 11.13 -33.65 -7.58
CA GLU A 245 11.73 -34.45 -8.66
C GLU A 245 10.96 -34.36 -9.98
N LEU A 246 9.63 -34.39 -9.92
CA LEU A 246 8.76 -34.62 -11.07
C LEU A 246 7.85 -33.45 -11.44
N SER A 247 7.69 -32.47 -10.56
CA SER A 247 6.85 -31.32 -10.88
C SER A 247 7.52 -30.42 -11.89
N GLU A 248 6.76 -30.06 -12.93
CA GLU A 248 7.14 -29.06 -13.93
C GLU A 248 6.76 -27.63 -13.48
N ASP A 249 6.26 -27.45 -12.25
CA ASP A 249 6.10 -26.14 -11.61
C ASP A 249 7.47 -25.64 -11.11
N PRO A 250 7.92 -24.45 -11.58
CA PRO A 250 9.23 -23.90 -11.17
C PRO A 250 9.41 -23.74 -9.65
N SER A 251 8.32 -23.47 -8.91
CA SER A 251 8.35 -23.26 -7.46
C SER A 251 8.54 -24.56 -6.67
N ALA A 252 8.19 -25.71 -7.24
CA ALA A 252 8.17 -27.00 -6.54
C ALA A 252 9.54 -27.43 -5.98
N LYS A 253 10.63 -27.01 -6.61
CA LYS A 253 12.00 -27.25 -6.11
C LYS A 253 12.27 -26.61 -4.77
N GLN A 254 11.66 -25.45 -4.50
CA GLN A 254 11.86 -24.67 -3.27
C GLN A 254 10.84 -25.03 -2.21
N ASN A 255 9.55 -25.09 -2.57
CA ASN A 255 8.43 -25.28 -1.64
C ASN A 255 7.94 -26.74 -1.54
N SER A 256 8.54 -27.70 -2.26
CA SER A 256 8.09 -29.11 -2.29
C SER A 256 6.65 -29.27 -2.80
N GLY A 257 6.20 -28.36 -3.65
CA GLY A 257 4.84 -28.29 -4.18
C GLY A 257 3.80 -27.69 -3.24
N ASP A 258 4.17 -27.24 -2.02
CA ASP A 258 3.25 -26.61 -1.06
C ASP A 258 2.82 -25.21 -1.53
N LEU A 259 1.52 -25.00 -1.65
CA LEU A 259 0.90 -23.74 -2.09
C LEU A 259 0.43 -22.86 -0.94
N ASP A 260 0.70 -23.30 0.33
CA ASP A 260 0.17 -22.67 1.53
C ASP A 260 -1.38 -22.61 1.53
N PHE A 261 -1.99 -21.81 2.43
CA PHE A 261 -3.43 -21.61 2.48
C PHE A 261 -3.89 -20.66 1.37
N PHE A 262 -4.89 -21.07 0.61
CA PHE A 262 -5.51 -20.27 -0.45
C PHE A 262 -7.03 -20.31 -0.38
N THR A 263 -7.67 -19.25 -0.88
CA THR A 263 -9.12 -19.19 -1.07
C THR A 263 -9.51 -19.76 -2.43
N LYS A 264 -10.79 -20.05 -2.62
CA LYS A 264 -11.31 -20.63 -3.86
C LYS A 264 -11.04 -19.76 -5.10
N GLU A 265 -11.00 -18.45 -4.92
CA GLU A 265 -10.78 -17.45 -5.97
C GLU A 265 -9.31 -17.24 -6.33
N ALA A 266 -8.38 -17.73 -5.50
CA ALA A 266 -6.95 -17.53 -5.67
C ALA A 266 -6.30 -18.47 -6.71
N MET A 267 -6.98 -19.55 -7.08
CA MET A 267 -6.47 -20.57 -8.00
C MET A 267 -7.39 -20.71 -9.21
N VAL A 268 -6.89 -21.37 -10.27
CA VAL A 268 -7.70 -21.67 -11.45
C VAL A 268 -8.92 -22.53 -11.09
N PRO A 269 -10.08 -22.33 -11.76
CA PRO A 269 -11.35 -22.92 -11.34
C PRO A 269 -11.34 -24.44 -11.17
N GLU A 270 -10.67 -25.15 -12.07
CA GLU A 270 -10.61 -26.62 -12.06
C GLU A 270 -9.83 -27.15 -10.86
N PHE A 271 -8.70 -26.49 -10.55
CA PHE A 271 -7.87 -26.82 -9.39
C PHE A 271 -8.63 -26.53 -8.08
N SER A 272 -9.20 -25.32 -7.97
CA SER A 272 -9.99 -24.92 -6.81
C SER A 272 -11.16 -25.86 -6.57
N LYS A 273 -11.93 -26.18 -7.61
CA LYS A 273 -13.06 -27.10 -7.52
C LYS A 273 -12.63 -28.47 -6.97
N ALA A 274 -11.51 -29.00 -7.43
CA ALA A 274 -10.99 -30.28 -6.93
C ALA A 274 -10.50 -30.16 -5.50
N ALA A 275 -9.63 -29.18 -5.18
CA ALA A 275 -9.05 -29.05 -3.84
C ALA A 275 -10.09 -28.80 -2.75
N PHE A 276 -11.10 -27.95 -3.03
CA PHE A 276 -12.17 -27.65 -2.06
C PHE A 276 -13.20 -28.79 -1.88
N ALA A 277 -13.28 -29.72 -2.84
CA ALA A 277 -14.12 -30.93 -2.71
C ALA A 277 -13.45 -32.05 -1.89
N MET A 278 -12.11 -32.00 -1.73
CA MET A 278 -11.32 -33.04 -1.07
C MET A 278 -11.25 -32.83 0.44
N LYS A 279 -11.09 -33.93 1.18
CA LYS A 279 -10.81 -33.91 2.62
C LYS A 279 -9.31 -33.73 2.89
N LYS A 280 -8.99 -33.36 4.12
CA LYS A 280 -7.59 -33.35 4.60
C LYS A 280 -6.94 -34.72 4.37
N ASP A 281 -5.69 -34.71 3.93
CA ASP A 281 -4.84 -35.84 3.57
C ASP A 281 -5.27 -36.64 2.32
N GLU A 282 -6.31 -36.19 1.63
CA GLU A 282 -6.77 -36.80 0.40
C GLU A 282 -5.87 -36.41 -0.78
N ILE A 283 -5.69 -37.35 -1.72
CA ILE A 283 -4.89 -37.19 -2.94
C ILE A 283 -5.84 -37.34 -4.13
N SER A 284 -5.82 -36.34 -5.02
CA SER A 284 -6.67 -36.34 -6.21
C SER A 284 -6.24 -37.35 -7.25
N ASP A 285 -7.15 -37.72 -8.16
CA ASP A 285 -6.78 -38.10 -9.50
C ASP A 285 -6.25 -36.86 -10.26
N PRO A 286 -5.55 -37.05 -11.41
CA PRO A 286 -5.07 -35.92 -12.20
C PRO A 286 -6.17 -34.95 -12.60
N VAL A 287 -6.05 -33.70 -12.19
CA VAL A 287 -6.97 -32.60 -12.49
C VAL A 287 -6.44 -31.81 -13.68
N ARG A 288 -7.21 -31.69 -14.75
CA ARG A 288 -6.82 -30.90 -15.95
C ARG A 288 -7.11 -29.43 -15.73
N SER A 289 -6.13 -28.58 -16.02
CA SER A 289 -6.27 -27.11 -16.13
C SER A 289 -5.63 -26.61 -17.43
N GLU A 290 -5.64 -25.31 -17.66
CA GLU A 290 -4.92 -24.68 -18.79
C GLU A 290 -3.40 -24.95 -18.75
N PHE A 291 -2.81 -25.12 -17.55
CA PHE A 291 -1.37 -25.38 -17.38
C PHE A 291 -0.95 -26.83 -17.58
N GLY A 292 -1.87 -27.78 -17.45
CA GLY A 292 -1.55 -29.19 -17.54
C GLY A 292 -2.40 -30.06 -16.61
N PHE A 293 -1.82 -31.15 -16.14
CA PHE A 293 -2.43 -32.06 -15.19
C PHE A 293 -1.81 -31.86 -13.80
N HIS A 294 -2.65 -31.65 -12.80
CA HIS A 294 -2.26 -31.49 -11.41
C HIS A 294 -2.61 -32.73 -10.61
N VAL A 295 -1.67 -33.27 -9.86
CA VAL A 295 -1.94 -34.18 -8.75
C VAL A 295 -1.92 -33.34 -7.48
N ILE A 296 -3.03 -33.33 -6.75
CA ILE A 296 -3.26 -32.46 -5.60
C ILE A 296 -3.32 -33.28 -4.32
N LYS A 297 -2.67 -32.83 -3.26
CA LYS A 297 -2.82 -33.35 -1.91
C LYS A 297 -3.28 -32.21 -1.00
N VAL A 298 -4.45 -32.33 -0.42
CA VAL A 298 -4.92 -31.38 0.61
C VAL A 298 -4.21 -31.72 1.93
N THR A 299 -3.50 -30.73 2.49
CA THR A 299 -2.73 -30.93 3.73
C THR A 299 -3.43 -30.34 4.96
N ASP A 300 -4.25 -29.29 4.76
CA ASP A 300 -5.04 -28.70 5.83
C ASP A 300 -6.24 -27.91 5.29
N ARG A 301 -7.19 -27.56 6.19
CA ARG A 301 -8.38 -26.75 5.87
C ARG A 301 -8.68 -25.80 7.01
N LYS A 302 -9.21 -24.64 6.65
CA LYS A 302 -9.81 -23.67 7.57
C LYS A 302 -11.24 -23.41 7.09
N ASP A 303 -12.20 -23.69 7.91
CA ASP A 303 -13.60 -23.42 7.59
C ASP A 303 -13.84 -21.92 7.47
N ALA A 304 -14.84 -21.55 6.68
CA ALA A 304 -15.34 -20.19 6.65
C ALA A 304 -15.80 -19.79 8.05
N GLU A 305 -15.29 -18.69 8.58
CA GLU A 305 -15.64 -18.17 9.89
C GLU A 305 -16.15 -16.74 9.76
N THR A 306 -17.21 -16.42 10.49
CA THR A 306 -17.61 -15.03 10.71
C THR A 306 -17.06 -14.58 12.04
N VAL A 307 -16.17 -13.59 12.03
CA VAL A 307 -15.66 -12.97 13.26
C VAL A 307 -16.83 -12.30 13.97
N THR A 308 -17.15 -12.74 15.17
CA THR A 308 -18.27 -12.19 15.93
C THR A 308 -18.01 -10.72 16.30
N LEU A 309 -19.08 -9.95 16.49
CA LEU A 309 -18.97 -8.56 16.94
C LEU A 309 -18.12 -8.45 18.23
N GLU A 310 -18.30 -9.35 19.17
CA GLU A 310 -17.55 -9.35 20.44
C GLU A 310 -16.04 -9.43 20.24
N LYS A 311 -15.60 -10.31 19.33
CA LYS A 311 -14.17 -10.43 18.95
C LYS A 311 -13.66 -9.22 18.16
N ALA A 312 -14.49 -8.66 17.28
CA ALA A 312 -14.12 -7.55 16.42
C ALA A 312 -14.15 -6.18 17.12
N LYS A 313 -15.00 -6.03 18.14
CA LYS A 313 -15.36 -4.76 18.79
C LYS A 313 -14.16 -3.91 19.22
N PRO A 314 -13.11 -4.43 19.91
CA PRO A 314 -11.97 -3.59 20.31
C PRO A 314 -11.24 -2.98 19.13
N GLN A 315 -11.05 -3.76 18.06
CA GLN A 315 -10.39 -3.28 16.82
C GLN A 315 -11.28 -2.30 16.05
N LEU A 316 -12.59 -2.57 16.04
CA LEU A 316 -13.57 -1.68 15.42
C LEU A 316 -13.63 -0.31 16.09
N LEU A 317 -13.67 -0.27 17.41
CA LEU A 317 -13.66 0.99 18.16
C LEU A 317 -12.39 1.80 17.88
N ALA A 318 -11.24 1.14 17.85
CA ALA A 318 -9.97 1.80 17.50
C ALA A 318 -9.97 2.32 16.05
N TYR A 319 -10.46 1.52 15.12
CA TYR A 319 -10.57 1.88 13.71
C TYR A 319 -11.52 3.07 13.50
N LEU A 320 -12.74 3.02 14.04
CA LEU A 320 -13.73 4.09 13.94
C LEU A 320 -13.26 5.38 14.60
N LYS A 321 -12.57 5.27 15.76
CA LYS A 321 -11.96 6.43 16.43
C LYS A 321 -10.90 7.08 15.54
N ASN A 322 -10.04 6.29 14.91
CA ASN A 322 -9.04 6.82 13.99
C ASN A 322 -9.68 7.46 12.76
N GLN A 323 -10.69 6.84 12.16
CA GLN A 323 -11.43 7.43 11.03
C GLN A 323 -12.06 8.77 11.41
N LYS A 324 -12.73 8.81 12.57
CA LYS A 324 -13.37 10.03 13.07
C LYS A 324 -12.33 11.11 13.38
N LYS A 325 -11.20 10.73 14.00
CA LYS A 325 -10.06 11.64 14.25
C LYS A 325 -9.58 12.27 12.93
N GLN A 326 -9.34 11.47 11.91
CA GLN A 326 -8.87 11.97 10.61
C GLN A 326 -9.90 12.92 9.96
N ALA A 327 -11.19 12.56 9.97
CA ALA A 327 -12.24 13.39 9.41
C ALA A 327 -12.39 14.73 10.15
N GLU A 328 -12.24 14.75 11.48
CA GLU A 328 -12.30 16.00 12.26
C GLU A 328 -11.03 16.85 12.09
N ILE A 329 -9.84 16.23 12.00
CA ILE A 329 -8.59 16.94 11.66
C ILE A 329 -8.72 17.63 10.29
N GLU A 330 -9.22 16.90 9.28
CA GLU A 330 -9.42 17.46 7.94
C GLU A 330 -10.33 18.71 7.98
N LYS A 331 -11.43 18.66 8.74
CA LYS A 331 -12.32 19.84 8.92
C LYS A 331 -11.59 21.01 9.59
N VAL A 332 -10.78 20.74 10.61
CA VAL A 332 -9.98 21.79 11.28
C VAL A 332 -8.99 22.40 10.30
N VAL A 333 -8.28 21.60 9.52
CA VAL A 333 -7.31 22.06 8.51
C VAL A 333 -8.01 22.90 7.44
N GLN A 334 -9.15 22.44 6.92
CA GLN A 334 -9.95 23.17 5.95
C GLN A 334 -10.44 24.52 6.52
N ASP A 335 -10.88 24.55 7.77
CA ASP A 335 -11.33 25.76 8.45
C ASP A 335 -10.16 26.75 8.66
N VAL A 336 -9.01 26.27 9.10
CA VAL A 336 -7.78 27.08 9.23
C VAL A 336 -7.37 27.67 7.88
N ARG A 337 -7.39 26.84 6.82
CA ARG A 337 -7.04 27.27 5.44
C ARG A 337 -8.02 28.30 4.88
N ALA A 338 -9.32 28.11 5.11
CA ALA A 338 -10.36 29.00 4.61
C ALA A 338 -10.37 30.39 5.28
N LYS A 339 -9.92 30.46 6.53
CA LYS A 339 -9.85 31.72 7.30
C LYS A 339 -8.52 32.45 7.16
N ALA A 340 -7.52 31.82 6.57
CA ALA A 340 -6.19 32.37 6.45
C ALA A 340 -6.08 33.36 5.28
N ASP A 341 -5.31 34.43 5.48
CA ASP A 341 -4.89 35.33 4.39
C ASP A 341 -3.74 34.66 3.62
N VAL A 342 -4.05 34.14 2.44
CA VAL A 342 -3.09 33.43 1.59
C VAL A 342 -3.17 33.94 0.16
N LYS A 343 -2.04 34.43 -0.35
CA LYS A 343 -1.88 34.82 -1.74
C LYS A 343 -0.90 33.88 -2.44
N ILE A 344 -1.37 33.18 -3.47
CA ILE A 344 -0.55 32.31 -4.32
C ILE A 344 -0.13 33.07 -5.56
N ASN A 345 1.17 33.04 -5.88
CA ASN A 345 1.75 33.74 -7.02
C ASN A 345 2.16 32.75 -8.15
N LEU A 346 1.89 31.43 -7.99
CA LEU A 346 2.11 30.48 -9.07
C LEU A 346 1.11 30.69 -10.22
N PRO A 347 1.50 30.43 -11.48
CA PRO A 347 0.55 30.34 -12.59
C PRO A 347 -0.53 29.28 -12.29
N GLU A 348 -1.75 29.50 -12.75
CA GLU A 348 -2.80 28.48 -12.59
C GLU A 348 -2.41 27.20 -13.33
N PRO A 349 -2.61 26.02 -12.73
CA PRO A 349 -2.38 24.77 -13.42
C PRO A 349 -3.36 24.63 -14.59
N PRO A 350 -2.96 24.01 -15.71
CA PRO A 350 -3.90 23.74 -16.79
C PRO A 350 -5.08 22.94 -16.28
N ALA A 351 -6.27 23.26 -16.77
CA ALA A 351 -7.47 22.53 -16.40
C ALA A 351 -7.28 21.02 -16.64
N PRO A 352 -7.74 20.16 -15.72
CA PRO A 352 -7.64 18.73 -15.95
C PRO A 352 -8.35 18.36 -17.26
N PRO A 353 -7.81 17.44 -18.07
CA PRO A 353 -8.45 17.00 -19.30
C PRO A 353 -9.90 16.59 -18.98
N ALA A 354 -10.85 17.10 -19.75
CA ALA A 354 -12.25 16.75 -19.58
C ALA A 354 -12.41 15.23 -19.54
N ALA A 355 -13.10 14.73 -18.53
CA ALA A 355 -13.37 13.30 -18.43
C ALA A 355 -13.95 12.82 -19.78
N PRO A 356 -13.50 11.69 -20.32
CA PRO A 356 -14.04 11.18 -21.57
C PRO A 356 -15.55 11.06 -21.43
N ALA A 357 -16.28 11.61 -22.40
CA ALA A 357 -17.73 11.53 -22.43
C ALA A 357 -18.17 10.06 -22.26
N PRO A 358 -19.20 9.77 -21.45
CA PRO A 358 -19.67 8.40 -21.29
C PRO A 358 -19.98 7.84 -22.68
N ALA A 359 -19.45 6.64 -22.96
CA ALA A 359 -19.69 5.95 -24.21
C ALA A 359 -21.22 5.86 -24.45
N PRO A 360 -21.71 6.11 -25.68
CA PRO A 360 -23.13 5.99 -25.97
C PRO A 360 -23.59 4.58 -25.61
N ALA A 361 -24.71 4.50 -24.89
CA ALA A 361 -25.32 3.23 -24.52
C ALA A 361 -25.59 2.39 -25.79
N PRO A 362 -25.34 1.07 -25.76
CA PRO A 362 -25.62 0.23 -26.90
C PRO A 362 -27.09 0.35 -27.29
N ALA A 363 -27.36 0.69 -28.55
CA ALA A 363 -28.70 0.73 -29.09
C ALA A 363 -29.35 -0.64 -28.92
N LYS A 364 -30.61 -0.62 -28.42
CA LYS A 364 -31.44 -1.82 -28.24
C LYS A 364 -31.83 -2.42 -29.59
#